data_83029abee1111e4bbef2e22deeca00ee
#
_entry.id   83029abee1111e4bbef2e22deeca00ee
#
_cell.length_a   1.000
_cell.length_b   1.000
_cell.length_c   1.000
_cell.angle_alpha   90.00
_cell.angle_beta   90.00
_cell.angle_gamma   90.00
#
_symmetry.space_group_name_H-M   'P 1'
#
loop_
_entity.id
_entity.type
_entity.pdbx_description
1 polymer ?
#
loop_
_entity_poly.entity_id
_entity_poly.type
_entity_poly.pdbx_seq_one_letter_code
_entity_poly.pdbx_strand_id
1 'polypeptide(L)'
;MTSLEIASPLIAIAQKTRAAASKLAVLSTEAKNQAIEAIAQALESATDDILKANLADCEVATADGIAKPLYKRLQLDAHKLRDAIAGVRDVGKLADPVGKVQIHREIDTGLILKRISCPLGVLGIIFEARPEAAIQIVSLAIKSGNGVILKGGKEAIRSCEVIVKAIKQGLADTAVNPDAVQLLTTREETLELLNLDKYVDLIIPRGSNAFVRFVQDNTRIPVLGHADGICHIYIDRAGELEKAVNITVDAKTQYPAACNAIETLLVHADIAGEFLPKIATALQAHHVELRGDERSIKILHQITNATEQDWETEYSDLILAIKIVDSLEDAIAHINEYGSRHTEAIVTEDLAAAETFLGLVNAAGVYHNCSTRFADGFRYGFGAEVGISTQQMPPRGPVGLEGLITYKYQMTGDGHIVTTYTGANAKSFTHRDLD
;
A
#
# COMPACT_ATOMS: atom_id res chain seq x y z
N MET A 1 -6.46 -47.56 -5.83
CA MET A 1 -7.03 -47.01 -4.59
C MET A 1 -6.65 -45.54 -4.58
N THR A 2 -7.55 -44.69 -5.03
CA THR A 2 -7.38 -43.23 -5.00
C THR A 2 -7.57 -42.79 -3.54
N SER A 3 -6.48 -42.35 -2.91
CA SER A 3 -6.57 -41.65 -1.64
C SER A 3 -7.51 -40.45 -1.84
N LEU A 4 -8.62 -40.41 -1.19
CA LEU A 4 -9.39 -39.21 -0.95
C LEU A 4 -8.45 -38.27 -0.15
N GLU A 5 -7.75 -37.37 -0.83
CA GLU A 5 -7.12 -36.23 -0.19
C GLU A 5 -8.25 -35.48 0.54
N ILE A 6 -8.27 -35.56 1.86
CA ILE A 6 -9.13 -34.73 2.68
C ILE A 6 -8.69 -33.30 2.38
N ALA A 7 -9.48 -32.56 1.60
CA ALA A 7 -9.18 -31.19 1.28
C ALA A 7 -8.97 -30.40 2.59
N SER A 8 -7.84 -29.70 2.69
CA SER A 8 -7.55 -28.87 3.89
C SER A 8 -8.78 -28.00 4.22
N PRO A 9 -9.12 -27.85 5.49
CA PRO A 9 -10.21 -26.96 5.92
C PRO A 9 -10.10 -25.55 5.31
N LEU A 10 -8.86 -25.09 5.07
CA LEU A 10 -8.58 -23.79 4.46
C LEU A 10 -9.03 -23.72 2.98
N ILE A 11 -8.94 -24.82 2.23
CA ILE A 11 -9.48 -24.86 0.87
C ILE A 11 -10.99 -24.63 0.87
N ALA A 12 -11.73 -25.20 1.80
CA ALA A 12 -13.16 -24.99 1.92
C ALA A 12 -13.51 -23.53 2.29
N ILE A 13 -12.72 -22.91 3.17
CA ILE A 13 -12.83 -21.48 3.51
C ILE A 13 -12.59 -20.64 2.26
N ALA A 14 -11.51 -20.88 1.52
CA ALA A 14 -11.15 -20.12 0.32
C ALA A 14 -12.22 -20.27 -0.79
N GLN A 15 -12.78 -21.47 -0.97
CA GLN A 15 -13.90 -21.72 -1.92
C GLN A 15 -15.14 -20.90 -1.55
N LYS A 16 -15.53 -20.88 -0.27
CA LYS A 16 -16.68 -20.09 0.22
C LYS A 16 -16.44 -18.59 0.00
N THR A 17 -15.22 -18.11 0.32
CA THR A 17 -14.85 -16.72 0.10
C THR A 17 -14.92 -16.35 -1.38
N ARG A 18 -14.40 -17.20 -2.27
CA ARG A 18 -14.46 -17.00 -3.73
C ARG A 18 -15.92 -16.94 -4.23
N ALA A 19 -16.76 -17.84 -3.76
CA ALA A 19 -18.19 -17.85 -4.13
C ALA A 19 -18.92 -16.59 -3.63
N ALA A 20 -18.62 -16.13 -2.42
CA ALA A 20 -19.16 -14.89 -1.87
C ALA A 20 -18.63 -13.65 -2.63
N ALA A 21 -17.35 -13.59 -2.94
CA ALA A 21 -16.72 -12.52 -3.73
C ALA A 21 -17.34 -12.38 -5.11
N SER A 22 -17.62 -13.51 -5.79
CA SER A 22 -18.26 -13.49 -7.11
C SER A 22 -19.67 -12.86 -7.08
N LYS A 23 -20.40 -13.02 -5.99
CA LYS A 23 -21.73 -12.38 -5.80
C LYS A 23 -21.57 -10.91 -5.42
N LEU A 24 -20.61 -10.58 -4.55
CA LEU A 24 -20.31 -9.21 -4.14
C LEU A 24 -19.88 -8.33 -5.34
N ALA A 25 -19.13 -8.90 -6.28
CA ALA A 25 -18.62 -8.21 -7.47
C ALA A 25 -19.71 -7.58 -8.37
N VAL A 26 -20.93 -8.03 -8.28
CA VAL A 26 -22.06 -7.56 -9.09
C VAL A 26 -23.12 -6.77 -8.29
N LEU A 27 -22.87 -6.53 -7.00
CA LEU A 27 -23.76 -5.72 -6.18
C LEU A 27 -23.68 -4.23 -6.57
N SER A 28 -24.79 -3.54 -6.39
CA SER A 28 -24.85 -2.09 -6.61
C SER A 28 -24.02 -1.33 -5.56
N THR A 29 -23.65 -0.10 -5.89
CA THR A 29 -22.97 0.82 -4.97
C THR A 29 -23.76 1.00 -3.67
N GLU A 30 -25.07 1.14 -3.77
CA GLU A 30 -25.99 1.30 -2.63
C GLU A 30 -25.95 0.09 -1.70
N ALA A 31 -25.99 -1.13 -2.25
CA ALA A 31 -25.92 -2.35 -1.47
C ALA A 31 -24.59 -2.50 -0.72
N LYS A 32 -23.47 -2.15 -1.39
CA LYS A 32 -22.15 -2.10 -0.76
C LYS A 32 -22.06 -1.03 0.33
N ASN A 33 -22.62 0.15 0.10
CA ASN A 33 -22.64 1.22 1.10
C ASN A 33 -23.48 0.88 2.32
N GLN A 34 -24.64 0.21 2.13
CA GLN A 34 -25.45 -0.31 3.24
C GLN A 34 -24.68 -1.34 4.07
N ALA A 35 -23.95 -2.24 3.43
CA ALA A 35 -23.12 -3.22 4.12
C ALA A 35 -21.99 -2.55 4.92
N ILE A 36 -21.34 -1.52 4.36
CA ILE A 36 -20.28 -0.75 5.05
C ILE A 36 -20.84 -0.04 6.28
N GLU A 37 -22.01 0.60 6.18
CA GLU A 37 -22.65 1.24 7.34
C GLU A 37 -23.07 0.21 8.39
N ALA A 38 -23.59 -0.95 8.00
CA ALA A 38 -23.92 -2.03 8.92
C ALA A 38 -22.67 -2.58 9.65
N ILE A 39 -21.53 -2.66 8.96
CA ILE A 39 -20.23 -2.98 9.58
C ILE A 39 -19.87 -1.92 10.63
N ALA A 40 -19.97 -0.64 10.31
CA ALA A 40 -19.66 0.44 11.25
C ALA A 40 -20.52 0.38 12.51
N GLN A 41 -21.84 0.18 12.37
CA GLN A 41 -22.77 0.05 13.48
C GLN A 41 -22.48 -1.18 14.34
N ALA A 42 -22.18 -2.32 13.72
CA ALA A 42 -21.82 -3.54 14.44
C ALA A 42 -20.52 -3.39 15.24
N LEU A 43 -19.50 -2.71 14.69
CA LEU A 43 -18.25 -2.39 15.39
C LEU A 43 -18.49 -1.42 16.56
N GLU A 44 -19.34 -0.40 16.38
CA GLU A 44 -19.73 0.49 17.47
C GLU A 44 -20.40 -0.27 18.62
N SER A 45 -21.34 -1.16 18.29
CA SER A 45 -22.03 -1.99 19.27
C SER A 45 -21.10 -2.98 19.99
N ALA A 46 -20.02 -3.40 19.36
CA ALA A 46 -19.01 -4.32 19.90
C ALA A 46 -17.81 -3.60 20.56
N THR A 47 -17.84 -2.26 20.71
CA THR A 47 -16.70 -1.46 21.18
C THR A 47 -16.09 -2.01 22.48
N ASP A 48 -16.90 -2.26 23.51
CA ASP A 48 -16.43 -2.73 24.82
C ASP A 48 -15.77 -4.12 24.71
N ASP A 49 -16.36 -5.02 23.94
CA ASP A 49 -15.81 -6.37 23.71
C ASP A 49 -14.48 -6.31 22.95
N ILE A 50 -14.36 -5.44 21.94
CA ILE A 50 -13.13 -5.23 21.17
C ILE A 50 -12.01 -4.68 22.08
N LEU A 51 -12.30 -3.65 22.88
CA LEU A 51 -11.32 -3.05 23.79
C LEU A 51 -10.86 -4.03 24.86
N LYS A 52 -11.80 -4.85 25.41
CA LYS A 52 -11.47 -5.90 26.37
C LYS A 52 -10.59 -6.99 25.76
N ALA A 53 -10.88 -7.42 24.53
CA ALA A 53 -10.07 -8.41 23.83
C ALA A 53 -8.66 -7.86 23.53
N ASN A 54 -8.56 -6.58 23.15
CA ASN A 54 -7.28 -5.93 22.89
C ASN A 54 -6.44 -5.79 24.18
N LEU A 55 -7.05 -5.43 25.30
CA LEU A 55 -6.35 -5.39 26.58
C LEU A 55 -5.75 -6.77 26.92
N ALA A 56 -6.49 -7.86 26.74
CA ALA A 56 -5.99 -9.21 26.98
C ALA A 56 -4.85 -9.60 26.02
N ASP A 57 -4.90 -9.16 24.75
CA ASP A 57 -3.78 -9.35 23.82
C ASP A 57 -2.54 -8.54 24.26
N CYS A 58 -2.71 -7.30 24.73
CA CYS A 58 -1.63 -6.45 25.23
C CYS A 58 -0.97 -7.02 26.50
N GLU A 59 -1.76 -7.62 27.41
CA GLU A 59 -1.25 -8.28 28.61
C GLU A 59 -0.35 -9.48 28.25
N VAL A 60 -0.77 -10.34 27.34
CA VAL A 60 0.01 -11.47 26.83
C VAL A 60 1.28 -10.98 26.13
N ALA A 61 1.15 -9.99 25.26
CA ALA A 61 2.30 -9.42 24.53
C ALA A 61 3.34 -8.82 25.48
N THR A 62 2.90 -8.20 26.59
CA THR A 62 3.80 -7.69 27.64
C THR A 62 4.53 -8.82 28.34
N ALA A 63 3.81 -9.91 28.70
CA ALA A 63 4.39 -11.09 29.34
C ALA A 63 5.40 -11.80 28.42
N ASP A 64 5.12 -11.84 27.10
CA ASP A 64 6.00 -12.43 26.08
C ASP A 64 7.19 -11.51 25.72
N GLY A 65 7.29 -10.29 26.28
CA GLY A 65 8.37 -9.34 26.02
C GLY A 65 8.43 -8.80 24.60
N ILE A 66 7.26 -8.58 23.97
CA ILE A 66 7.19 -8.04 22.59
C ILE A 66 7.94 -6.69 22.47
N ALA A 67 8.60 -6.45 21.34
CA ALA A 67 9.31 -5.20 21.09
C ALA A 67 8.39 -3.97 21.20
N LYS A 68 8.88 -2.88 21.82
CA LYS A 68 8.11 -1.65 22.05
C LYS A 68 7.37 -1.10 20.83
N PRO A 69 7.98 -1.07 19.61
CA PRO A 69 7.27 -0.58 18.42
C PRO A 69 6.08 -1.45 18.04
N LEU A 70 6.18 -2.77 18.15
CA LEU A 70 5.09 -3.71 17.89
C LEU A 70 3.98 -3.57 18.95
N TYR A 71 4.36 -3.40 20.21
CA TYR A 71 3.40 -3.17 21.31
C TYR A 71 2.58 -1.89 21.09
N LYS A 72 3.23 -0.78 20.69
CA LYS A 72 2.52 0.47 20.36
C LYS A 72 1.53 0.32 19.20
N ARG A 73 1.86 -0.54 18.23
CA ARG A 73 0.95 -0.85 17.11
C ARG A 73 -0.20 -1.73 17.53
N LEU A 74 0.03 -2.69 18.46
CA LEU A 74 -0.99 -3.59 18.98
C LEU A 74 -2.08 -2.87 19.78
N GLN A 75 -1.71 -1.82 20.51
CA GLN A 75 -2.63 -1.09 21.37
C GLN A 75 -3.73 -0.42 20.54
N LEU A 76 -4.98 -0.80 20.84
CA LEU A 76 -6.20 -0.24 20.28
C LEU A 76 -7.06 0.36 21.42
N ASP A 77 -6.91 1.65 21.64
CA ASP A 77 -7.73 2.37 22.59
C ASP A 77 -9.07 2.85 22.00
N ALA A 78 -9.94 3.40 22.84
CA ALA A 78 -11.25 3.88 22.41
C ALA A 78 -11.18 5.01 21.38
N HIS A 79 -10.11 5.81 21.35
CA HIS A 79 -9.94 6.86 20.35
C HIS A 79 -9.58 6.25 18.99
N LYS A 80 -8.56 5.41 18.94
CA LYS A 80 -8.17 4.70 17.72
C LYS A 80 -9.30 3.86 17.13
N LEU A 81 -10.09 3.20 17.98
CA LEU A 81 -11.23 2.41 17.50
C LEU A 81 -12.32 3.30 16.90
N ARG A 82 -12.66 4.42 17.53
CA ARG A 82 -13.59 5.40 16.95
C ARG A 82 -13.10 5.95 15.60
N ASP A 83 -11.82 6.27 15.50
CA ASP A 83 -11.21 6.76 14.26
C ASP A 83 -11.26 5.68 13.16
N ALA A 84 -10.98 4.42 13.51
CA ALA A 84 -11.09 3.30 12.58
C ALA A 84 -12.53 3.12 12.07
N ILE A 85 -13.53 3.22 12.96
CA ILE A 85 -14.96 3.13 12.59
C ILE A 85 -15.39 4.34 11.73
N ALA A 86 -14.93 5.54 12.05
CA ALA A 86 -15.15 6.71 11.20
C ALA A 86 -14.55 6.50 9.80
N GLY A 87 -13.34 5.93 9.73
CA GLY A 87 -12.69 5.53 8.47
C GLY A 87 -13.51 4.55 7.64
N VAL A 88 -14.23 3.60 8.27
CA VAL A 88 -15.17 2.71 7.55
C VAL A 88 -16.26 3.51 6.85
N ARG A 89 -16.87 4.47 7.54
CA ARG A 89 -17.89 5.35 6.95
C ARG A 89 -17.35 6.23 5.84
N ASP A 90 -16.12 6.70 5.98
CA ASP A 90 -15.46 7.50 4.93
C ASP A 90 -15.21 6.67 3.66
N VAL A 91 -14.84 5.39 3.78
CA VAL A 91 -14.78 4.47 2.64
C VAL A 91 -16.14 4.32 1.96
N GLY A 92 -17.25 4.26 2.73
CA GLY A 92 -18.61 4.25 2.18
C GLY A 92 -18.93 5.45 1.28
N LYS A 93 -18.37 6.63 1.58
CA LYS A 93 -18.57 7.88 0.83
C LYS A 93 -17.74 7.96 -0.47
N LEU A 94 -16.68 7.15 -0.59
CA LEU A 94 -15.84 7.15 -1.79
C LEU A 94 -16.62 6.66 -3.00
N ALA A 95 -16.23 7.12 -4.18
CA ALA A 95 -16.80 6.64 -5.44
C ALA A 95 -16.55 5.14 -5.61
N ASP A 96 -17.55 4.41 -6.08
CA ASP A 96 -17.39 2.99 -6.40
C ASP A 96 -16.48 2.84 -7.62
N PRO A 97 -15.37 2.10 -7.50
CA PRO A 97 -14.45 1.92 -8.62
C PRO A 97 -14.93 0.85 -9.62
N VAL A 98 -15.91 0.02 -9.26
CA VAL A 98 -16.38 -1.13 -10.04
C VAL A 98 -17.43 -0.71 -11.07
N GLY A 99 -17.38 -1.31 -12.25
CA GLY A 99 -18.35 -1.09 -13.31
C GLY A 99 -18.10 0.14 -14.18
N LYS A 100 -17.00 0.88 -13.97
CA LYS A 100 -16.65 2.04 -14.81
C LYS A 100 -16.25 1.57 -16.21
N VAL A 101 -16.87 2.15 -17.23
CA VAL A 101 -16.51 1.93 -18.64
C VAL A 101 -15.27 2.76 -18.94
N GLN A 102 -14.17 2.08 -19.29
CA GLN A 102 -12.87 2.70 -19.60
C GLN A 102 -12.61 2.78 -21.11
N ILE A 103 -13.19 1.86 -21.89
CA ILE A 103 -13.21 1.86 -23.35
C ILE A 103 -14.62 1.49 -23.79
N HIS A 104 -15.15 2.24 -24.73
CA HIS A 104 -16.42 1.93 -25.40
C HIS A 104 -16.20 2.13 -26.89
N ARG A 105 -16.13 1.02 -27.66
CA ARG A 105 -15.71 1.06 -29.06
C ARG A 105 -16.58 0.14 -29.92
N GLU A 106 -17.04 0.67 -31.04
CA GLU A 106 -17.57 -0.14 -32.11
C GLU A 106 -16.42 -0.67 -32.97
N ILE A 107 -16.25 -1.98 -32.96
CA ILE A 107 -15.21 -2.69 -33.75
C ILE A 107 -15.65 -2.78 -35.21
N ASP A 108 -16.92 -3.07 -35.44
CA ASP A 108 -17.65 -3.01 -36.69
C ASP A 108 -19.12 -2.74 -36.37
N THR A 109 -19.95 -2.45 -37.37
CA THR A 109 -21.38 -2.19 -37.21
C THR A 109 -22.06 -3.26 -36.36
N GLY A 110 -22.54 -2.89 -35.17
CA GLY A 110 -23.19 -3.81 -34.22
C GLY A 110 -22.24 -4.74 -33.44
N LEU A 111 -20.91 -4.63 -33.62
CA LEU A 111 -19.91 -5.33 -32.80
C LEU A 111 -19.28 -4.35 -31.81
N ILE A 112 -19.73 -4.37 -30.55
CA ILE A 112 -19.38 -3.40 -29.53
C ILE A 112 -18.44 -4.00 -28.50
N LEU A 113 -17.28 -3.37 -28.29
CA LEU A 113 -16.31 -3.69 -27.24
C LEU A 113 -16.42 -2.68 -26.10
N LYS A 114 -16.49 -3.19 -24.86
CA LYS A 114 -16.31 -2.40 -23.64
C LYS A 114 -15.16 -2.95 -22.82
N ARG A 115 -14.32 -2.08 -22.23
CA ARG A 115 -13.43 -2.43 -21.14
C ARG A 115 -14.03 -1.86 -19.86
N ILE A 116 -14.36 -2.74 -18.92
CA ILE A 116 -15.09 -2.39 -17.71
C ILE A 116 -14.26 -2.79 -16.49
N SER A 117 -14.13 -1.88 -15.51
CA SER A 117 -13.48 -2.17 -14.24
C SER A 117 -14.23 -3.24 -13.46
N CYS A 118 -13.50 -4.16 -12.83
CA CYS A 118 -14.06 -5.22 -12.00
C CYS A 118 -13.13 -5.52 -10.82
N PRO A 119 -13.64 -6.13 -9.72
CA PRO A 119 -12.81 -6.55 -8.60
C PRO A 119 -11.69 -7.50 -9.01
N LEU A 120 -10.61 -7.54 -8.25
CA LEU A 120 -9.55 -8.55 -8.38
C LEU A 120 -10.10 -9.96 -8.07
N GLY A 121 -10.90 -10.09 -7.01
CA GLY A 121 -11.50 -11.36 -6.59
C GLY A 121 -11.38 -11.60 -5.10
N VAL A 122 -10.40 -12.39 -4.65
CA VAL A 122 -10.13 -12.67 -3.24
C VAL A 122 -8.75 -12.15 -2.85
N LEU A 123 -8.71 -11.35 -1.79
CA LEU A 123 -7.50 -10.77 -1.21
C LEU A 123 -7.06 -11.59 -0.01
N GLY A 124 -5.79 -12.00 0.04
CA GLY A 124 -5.15 -12.56 1.23
C GLY A 124 -4.36 -11.47 1.96
N ILE A 125 -4.74 -11.12 3.17
CA ILE A 125 -4.11 -10.05 3.93
C ILE A 125 -3.42 -10.62 5.15
N ILE A 126 -2.10 -10.44 5.25
CA ILE A 126 -1.30 -10.93 6.35
C ILE A 126 -0.67 -9.74 7.07
N PHE A 127 -0.98 -9.55 8.36
CA PHE A 127 -0.54 -8.36 9.11
C PHE A 127 -0.08 -8.70 10.51
N GLU A 128 0.90 -7.92 11.01
CA GLU A 128 1.50 -8.03 12.34
C GLU A 128 1.00 -6.89 13.23
N ALA A 129 0.64 -7.22 14.48
CA ALA A 129 0.37 -6.28 15.59
C ALA A 129 -0.51 -5.06 15.24
N ARG A 130 -1.52 -5.20 14.38
CA ARG A 130 -2.39 -4.09 13.94
C ARG A 130 -3.85 -4.53 13.82
N PRO A 131 -4.57 -4.76 14.92
CA PRO A 131 -5.97 -5.22 14.86
C PRO A 131 -6.89 -4.26 14.11
N GLU A 132 -6.64 -2.93 14.18
CA GLU A 132 -7.40 -1.92 13.43
C GLU A 132 -7.26 -2.06 11.91
N ALA A 133 -6.18 -2.64 11.42
CA ALA A 133 -5.99 -2.88 9.99
C ALA A 133 -7.08 -3.80 9.41
N ALA A 134 -7.57 -4.77 10.20
CA ALA A 134 -8.67 -5.62 9.77
C ALA A 134 -9.94 -4.82 9.46
N ILE A 135 -10.26 -3.81 10.28
CA ILE A 135 -11.43 -2.94 10.10
C ILE A 135 -11.32 -2.17 8.77
N GLN A 136 -10.20 -1.51 8.57
CA GLN A 136 -9.95 -0.67 7.39
C GLN A 136 -9.91 -1.50 6.10
N ILE A 137 -9.18 -2.61 6.11
CA ILE A 137 -8.99 -3.45 4.92
C ILE A 137 -10.30 -4.10 4.49
N VAL A 138 -11.11 -4.58 5.45
CA VAL A 138 -12.42 -5.16 5.12
C VAL A 138 -13.33 -4.13 4.46
N SER A 139 -13.37 -2.90 4.96
CA SER A 139 -14.21 -1.85 4.35
C SER A 139 -13.80 -1.56 2.90
N LEU A 140 -12.50 -1.50 2.61
CA LEU A 140 -11.95 -1.33 1.26
C LEU A 140 -12.27 -2.55 0.36
N ALA A 141 -12.13 -3.77 0.89
CA ALA A 141 -12.43 -5.00 0.16
C ALA A 141 -13.92 -5.04 -0.24
N ILE A 142 -14.83 -4.78 0.69
CA ILE A 142 -16.29 -4.76 0.41
C ILE A 142 -16.62 -3.65 -0.60
N LYS A 143 -16.10 -2.43 -0.44
CA LYS A 143 -16.35 -1.32 -1.35
C LYS A 143 -15.86 -1.60 -2.77
N SER A 144 -14.68 -2.21 -2.90
CA SER A 144 -14.10 -2.60 -4.20
C SER A 144 -14.64 -3.92 -4.74
N GLY A 145 -15.60 -4.57 -4.04
CA GLY A 145 -16.25 -5.80 -4.50
C GLY A 145 -15.45 -7.08 -4.32
N ASN A 146 -14.40 -7.06 -3.48
CA ASN A 146 -13.52 -8.20 -3.23
C ASN A 146 -13.91 -8.99 -1.97
N GLY A 147 -13.71 -10.30 -1.99
CA GLY A 147 -13.62 -11.10 -0.78
C GLY A 147 -12.25 -10.95 -0.12
N VAL A 148 -12.17 -11.24 1.18
CA VAL A 148 -10.92 -11.10 1.93
C VAL A 148 -10.74 -12.24 2.93
N ILE A 149 -9.52 -12.78 2.95
CA ILE A 149 -9.04 -13.74 3.96
C ILE A 149 -7.96 -13.03 4.77
N LEU A 150 -8.24 -12.76 6.03
CA LEU A 150 -7.38 -12.06 6.96
C LEU A 150 -6.54 -13.07 7.74
N LYS A 151 -5.28 -12.76 7.95
CA LYS A 151 -4.37 -13.49 8.84
C LYS A 151 -3.63 -12.49 9.72
N GLY A 152 -4.10 -12.32 10.94
CA GLY A 152 -3.43 -11.52 11.98
C GLY A 152 -2.24 -12.24 12.61
N GLY A 153 -1.31 -11.49 13.19
CA GLY A 153 -0.25 -12.01 14.05
C GLY A 153 -0.81 -12.68 15.30
N LYS A 154 -0.03 -13.59 15.91
CA LYS A 154 -0.47 -14.32 17.13
C LYS A 154 -0.79 -13.39 18.30
N GLU A 155 -0.14 -12.23 18.33
CA GLU A 155 -0.27 -11.20 19.36
C GLU A 155 -1.59 -10.41 19.30
N ALA A 156 -2.35 -10.51 18.20
CA ALA A 156 -3.61 -9.77 18.00
C ALA A 156 -4.82 -10.70 17.78
N ILE A 157 -4.72 -11.99 18.08
CA ILE A 157 -5.73 -12.99 17.73
C ILE A 157 -7.08 -12.65 18.34
N ARG A 158 -7.14 -12.40 19.66
CA ARG A 158 -8.42 -12.13 20.36
C ARG A 158 -9.12 -10.89 19.82
N SER A 159 -8.34 -9.82 19.61
CA SER A 159 -8.84 -8.59 19.00
C SER A 159 -9.42 -8.84 17.62
N CYS A 160 -8.69 -9.54 16.76
CA CYS A 160 -9.13 -9.87 15.39
C CYS A 160 -10.37 -10.75 15.36
N GLU A 161 -10.48 -11.75 16.25
CA GLU A 161 -11.65 -12.62 16.35
C GLU A 161 -12.92 -11.83 16.69
N VAL A 162 -12.86 -10.93 17.69
CA VAL A 162 -14.00 -10.10 18.07
C VAL A 162 -14.36 -9.11 16.97
N ILE A 163 -13.38 -8.45 16.34
CA ILE A 163 -13.58 -7.53 15.23
C ILE A 163 -14.25 -8.25 14.05
N VAL A 164 -13.70 -9.38 13.59
CA VAL A 164 -14.26 -10.10 12.43
C VAL A 164 -15.63 -10.69 12.74
N LYS A 165 -15.86 -11.13 13.97
CA LYS A 165 -17.19 -11.56 14.42
C LYS A 165 -18.22 -10.43 14.33
N ALA A 166 -17.88 -9.24 14.82
CA ALA A 166 -18.75 -8.05 14.72
C ALA A 166 -19.01 -7.68 13.25
N ILE A 167 -17.98 -7.67 12.40
CA ILE A 167 -18.12 -7.41 10.96
C ILE A 167 -19.09 -8.42 10.32
N LYS A 168 -18.92 -9.72 10.56
CA LYS A 168 -19.81 -10.75 10.01
C LYS A 168 -21.25 -10.62 10.50
N GLN A 169 -21.44 -10.22 11.76
CA GLN A 169 -22.78 -9.94 12.31
C GLN A 169 -23.42 -8.74 11.59
N GLY A 170 -22.67 -7.65 11.37
CA GLY A 170 -23.14 -6.50 10.60
C GLY A 170 -23.53 -6.86 9.16
N LEU A 171 -22.79 -7.79 8.53
CA LEU A 171 -23.09 -8.23 7.16
C LEU A 171 -24.31 -9.16 7.06
N ALA A 172 -24.72 -9.85 8.14
CA ALA A 172 -25.68 -10.93 8.10
C ALA A 172 -27.06 -10.51 7.53
N ASP A 173 -27.46 -9.26 7.78
CA ASP A 173 -28.74 -8.70 7.33
C ASP A 173 -28.61 -7.82 6.09
N THR A 174 -27.47 -7.92 5.37
CA THR A 174 -27.19 -7.15 4.15
C THR A 174 -27.16 -8.06 2.91
N ALA A 175 -27.04 -7.45 1.72
CA ALA A 175 -26.86 -8.19 0.49
C ALA A 175 -25.47 -8.86 0.37
N VAL A 176 -24.50 -8.49 1.21
CA VAL A 176 -23.15 -9.04 1.21
C VAL A 176 -23.11 -10.31 2.07
N ASN A 177 -22.76 -11.43 1.45
CA ASN A 177 -22.59 -12.68 2.19
C ASN A 177 -21.42 -12.58 3.19
N PRO A 178 -21.64 -12.85 4.51
CA PRO A 178 -20.57 -12.82 5.51
C PRO A 178 -19.36 -13.72 5.21
N ASP A 179 -19.51 -14.73 4.37
CA ASP A 179 -18.39 -15.56 3.90
C ASP A 179 -17.40 -14.81 3.00
N ALA A 180 -17.72 -13.59 2.56
CA ALA A 180 -16.78 -12.71 1.88
C ALA A 180 -15.63 -12.27 2.80
N VAL A 181 -15.77 -12.40 4.13
CA VAL A 181 -14.76 -12.03 5.12
C VAL A 181 -14.40 -13.26 5.96
N GLN A 182 -13.15 -13.67 5.95
CA GLN A 182 -12.65 -14.80 6.74
C GLN A 182 -11.44 -14.40 7.56
N LEU A 183 -11.23 -15.08 8.69
CA LEU A 183 -10.07 -14.90 9.56
C LEU A 183 -9.38 -16.24 9.77
N LEU A 184 -8.08 -16.24 9.60
CA LEU A 184 -7.17 -17.36 9.92
C LEU A 184 -6.42 -17.05 11.22
N THR A 185 -6.26 -18.04 12.09
CA THR A 185 -5.70 -17.83 13.45
C THR A 185 -4.40 -18.60 13.70
N THR A 186 -4.12 -19.67 12.95
CA THR A 186 -2.93 -20.49 13.17
C THR A 186 -1.76 -20.10 12.27
N ARG A 187 -0.55 -20.49 12.66
CA ARG A 187 0.67 -20.21 11.87
C ARG A 187 0.74 -21.07 10.60
N GLU A 188 0.28 -22.29 10.70
CA GLU A 188 0.26 -23.27 9.61
C GLU A 188 -0.62 -22.74 8.45
N GLU A 189 -1.74 -22.13 8.77
CA GLU A 189 -2.66 -21.52 7.80
C GLU A 189 -2.00 -20.39 6.99
N THR A 190 -0.94 -19.75 7.50
CA THR A 190 -0.19 -18.74 6.75
C THR A 190 0.49 -19.34 5.54
N LEU A 191 1.23 -20.42 5.72
CA LEU A 191 1.93 -21.12 4.62
C LEU A 191 0.96 -21.74 3.63
N GLU A 192 -0.16 -22.29 4.15
CA GLU A 192 -1.21 -22.82 3.29
C GLU A 192 -1.85 -21.72 2.45
N LEU A 193 -2.15 -20.54 3.04
CA LEU A 193 -2.71 -19.39 2.32
C LEU A 193 -1.83 -18.96 1.13
N LEU A 194 -0.51 -18.96 1.31
CA LEU A 194 0.46 -18.60 0.27
C LEU A 194 0.47 -19.57 -0.93
N ASN A 195 -0.13 -20.74 -0.77
CA ASN A 195 -0.23 -21.78 -1.82
C ASN A 195 -1.63 -21.87 -2.45
N LEU A 196 -2.58 -20.98 -2.08
CA LEU A 196 -3.94 -21.01 -2.59
C LEU A 196 -4.13 -20.19 -3.89
N ASP A 197 -3.21 -20.26 -4.83
CA ASP A 197 -3.21 -19.53 -6.10
C ASP A 197 -4.48 -19.74 -6.96
N LYS A 198 -5.18 -20.84 -6.76
CA LYS A 198 -6.49 -21.12 -7.36
C LYS A 198 -7.64 -20.26 -6.80
N TYR A 199 -7.51 -19.79 -5.56
CA TYR A 199 -8.61 -19.19 -4.80
C TYR A 199 -8.33 -17.77 -4.32
N VAL A 200 -7.07 -17.36 -4.28
CA VAL A 200 -6.60 -16.05 -3.85
C VAL A 200 -5.91 -15.36 -5.01
N ASP A 201 -6.28 -14.12 -5.30
CA ASP A 201 -5.81 -13.37 -6.48
C ASP A 201 -4.69 -12.40 -6.15
N LEU A 202 -4.59 -11.96 -4.89
CA LEU A 202 -3.57 -11.02 -4.44
C LEU A 202 -3.26 -11.26 -2.95
N ILE A 203 -1.97 -11.26 -2.59
CA ILE A 203 -1.51 -11.23 -1.19
C ILE A 203 -1.01 -9.82 -0.86
N ILE A 204 -1.41 -9.30 0.30
CA ILE A 204 -0.96 -8.01 0.83
C ILE A 204 -0.35 -8.23 2.21
N PRO A 205 0.97 -8.36 2.31
CA PRO A 205 1.66 -8.43 3.59
C PRO A 205 1.80 -7.04 4.24
N ARG A 206 1.58 -6.96 5.56
CA ARG A 206 1.72 -5.76 6.38
C ARG A 206 2.55 -6.09 7.62
N GLY A 207 3.86 -6.00 7.53
CA GLY A 207 4.77 -6.38 8.62
C GLY A 207 6.17 -5.80 8.41
N SER A 208 7.16 -6.46 8.99
CA SER A 208 8.58 -6.14 8.82
C SER A 208 9.07 -6.44 7.40
N ASN A 209 10.14 -5.77 6.97
CA ASN A 209 10.78 -5.99 5.66
C ASN A 209 11.11 -7.46 5.42
N ALA A 210 11.69 -8.12 6.43
CA ALA A 210 12.01 -9.55 6.38
C ALA A 210 10.76 -10.41 6.15
N PHE A 211 9.63 -10.04 6.77
CA PHE A 211 8.36 -10.74 6.59
C PHE A 211 7.80 -10.54 5.18
N VAL A 212 7.84 -9.30 4.66
CA VAL A 212 7.38 -9.03 3.29
C VAL A 212 8.20 -9.82 2.27
N ARG A 213 9.53 -9.83 2.40
CA ARG A 213 10.42 -10.65 1.55
C ARG A 213 10.10 -12.14 1.67
N PHE A 214 9.91 -12.64 2.89
CA PHE A 214 9.50 -14.04 3.10
C PHE A 214 8.22 -14.38 2.34
N VAL A 215 7.20 -13.51 2.37
CA VAL A 215 5.95 -13.73 1.63
C VAL A 215 6.21 -13.74 0.12
N GLN A 216 6.98 -12.78 -0.40
CA GLN A 216 7.32 -12.69 -1.82
C GLN A 216 8.05 -13.94 -2.34
N ASP A 217 8.95 -14.50 -1.53
CA ASP A 217 9.76 -15.67 -1.89
C ASP A 217 8.99 -17.00 -1.79
N ASN A 218 7.85 -17.02 -1.08
CA ASN A 218 7.14 -18.26 -0.74
C ASN A 218 5.73 -18.37 -1.36
N THR A 219 5.38 -17.52 -2.34
CA THR A 219 4.08 -17.61 -3.02
C THR A 219 4.20 -17.41 -4.53
N ARG A 220 3.26 -18.01 -5.27
CA ARG A 220 3.02 -17.71 -6.69
C ARG A 220 1.90 -16.71 -6.91
N ILE A 221 1.14 -16.40 -5.86
CA ILE A 221 0.10 -15.39 -5.92
C ILE A 221 0.79 -14.02 -6.02
N PRO A 222 0.34 -13.10 -6.86
CA PRO A 222 0.86 -11.74 -6.88
C PRO A 222 0.88 -11.13 -5.47
N VAL A 223 2.00 -10.48 -5.10
CA VAL A 223 2.17 -9.84 -3.78
C VAL A 223 2.22 -8.33 -3.98
N LEU A 224 1.36 -7.61 -3.30
CA LEU A 224 1.35 -6.15 -3.29
C LEU A 224 2.02 -5.63 -2.02
N GLY A 225 3.07 -4.84 -2.18
CA GLY A 225 3.81 -4.25 -1.06
C GLY A 225 5.20 -3.81 -1.46
N HIS A 226 5.92 -3.32 -0.48
CA HIS A 226 7.35 -3.01 -0.57
C HIS A 226 8.06 -3.64 0.61
N ALA A 227 9.28 -4.10 0.40
CA ALA A 227 10.10 -4.65 1.47
C ALA A 227 10.88 -3.54 2.19
N ASP A 228 11.35 -2.52 1.46
CA ASP A 228 12.18 -1.45 1.99
C ASP A 228 11.63 -0.07 1.59
N GLY A 229 11.79 0.93 2.49
CA GLY A 229 11.43 2.33 2.27
C GLY A 229 12.69 3.21 2.28
N ILE A 230 13.57 3.08 1.28
CA ILE A 230 14.77 3.92 1.13
C ILE A 230 14.40 5.10 0.25
N CYS A 231 14.11 6.23 0.88
CA CYS A 231 13.70 7.47 0.20
C CYS A 231 14.79 8.53 0.26
N HIS A 232 14.86 9.38 -0.77
CA HIS A 232 15.86 10.44 -0.88
C HIS A 232 15.23 11.82 -1.04
N ILE A 233 15.98 12.84 -0.59
CA ILE A 233 15.80 14.22 -1.06
C ILE A 233 17.12 14.67 -1.69
N TYR A 234 17.05 15.22 -2.89
CA TYR A 234 18.15 15.91 -3.54
C TYR A 234 17.97 17.42 -3.46
N ILE A 235 18.97 18.12 -2.93
CA ILE A 235 19.04 19.58 -2.92
C ILE A 235 19.93 20.02 -4.07
N ASP A 236 19.30 20.56 -5.09
CA ASP A 236 19.96 21.06 -6.29
C ASP A 236 20.69 22.38 -6.05
N ARG A 237 21.66 22.71 -6.92
CA ARG A 237 22.39 23.98 -6.88
C ARG A 237 21.51 25.22 -6.87
N ALA A 238 20.31 25.14 -7.47
CA ALA A 238 19.32 26.20 -7.50
C ALA A 238 18.26 26.03 -6.38
N GLY A 239 18.52 25.21 -5.35
CA GLY A 239 17.63 25.03 -4.22
C GLY A 239 17.58 26.25 -3.32
N GLU A 240 16.37 26.71 -2.95
CA GLU A 240 16.20 27.75 -1.94
C GLU A 240 16.48 27.14 -0.55
N LEU A 241 17.48 27.68 0.19
CA LEU A 241 18.06 27.00 1.35
C LEU A 241 17.10 26.85 2.54
N GLU A 242 16.27 27.85 2.82
CA GLU A 242 15.32 27.80 3.93
C GLU A 242 14.23 26.77 3.63
N LYS A 243 13.72 26.78 2.42
CA LYS A 243 12.76 25.76 1.92
C LYS A 243 13.36 24.36 2.02
N ALA A 244 14.61 24.20 1.60
CA ALA A 244 15.33 22.93 1.63
C ALA A 244 15.49 22.38 3.07
N VAL A 245 15.83 23.27 4.03
CA VAL A 245 15.91 22.91 5.45
C VAL A 245 14.56 22.44 5.97
N ASN A 246 13.50 23.22 5.76
CA ASN A 246 12.16 22.88 6.26
C ASN A 246 11.65 21.55 5.70
N ILE A 247 11.79 21.33 4.40
CA ILE A 247 11.37 20.09 3.73
C ILE A 247 12.16 18.90 4.27
N THR A 248 13.48 19.02 4.41
CA THR A 248 14.34 17.92 4.86
C THR A 248 14.06 17.55 6.32
N VAL A 249 13.90 18.55 7.20
CA VAL A 249 13.56 18.32 8.61
C VAL A 249 12.21 17.61 8.73
N ASP A 250 11.17 18.09 8.04
CA ASP A 250 9.86 17.44 8.02
C ASP A 250 9.94 16.00 7.50
N ALA A 251 10.62 15.80 6.38
CA ALA A 251 10.74 14.50 5.73
C ALA A 251 11.45 13.45 6.60
N LYS A 252 12.36 13.85 7.51
CA LYS A 252 13.03 12.92 8.41
C LYS A 252 12.35 12.82 9.78
N THR A 253 11.87 13.91 10.35
CA THR A 253 11.54 13.97 11.78
C THR A 253 10.06 13.86 12.11
N GLN A 254 9.16 14.13 11.16
CA GLN A 254 7.70 14.10 11.39
C GLN A 254 7.23 12.69 11.82
N TYR A 255 7.75 11.63 11.20
CA TYR A 255 7.56 10.25 11.64
C TYR A 255 8.67 9.35 11.06
N PRO A 256 9.80 9.18 11.77
CA PRO A 256 11.00 8.52 11.23
C PRO A 256 10.79 7.06 10.83
N ALA A 257 9.88 6.35 11.53
CA ALA A 257 9.59 4.95 11.27
C ALA A 257 8.60 4.70 10.11
N ALA A 258 8.25 5.74 9.34
CA ALA A 258 7.42 5.57 8.16
C ALA A 258 8.30 5.31 6.93
N CYS A 259 7.85 4.40 6.06
CA CYS A 259 8.57 3.99 4.84
C CYS A 259 8.80 5.12 3.82
N ASN A 260 8.11 6.24 3.95
CA ASN A 260 8.29 7.45 3.14
C ASN A 260 9.08 8.57 3.87
N ALA A 261 9.63 8.30 5.07
CA ALA A 261 10.66 9.16 5.65
C ALA A 261 11.96 9.02 4.86
N ILE A 262 12.74 10.09 4.75
CA ILE A 262 14.00 10.02 4.02
C ILE A 262 15.06 9.27 4.82
N GLU A 263 15.89 8.50 4.11
CA GLU A 263 17.04 7.82 4.67
C GLU A 263 18.36 8.40 4.15
N THR A 264 18.32 9.06 2.98
CA THR A 264 19.48 9.70 2.36
C THR A 264 19.16 11.12 1.88
N LEU A 265 20.07 12.06 2.18
CA LEU A 265 20.09 13.43 1.71
C LEU A 265 21.24 13.61 0.71
N LEU A 266 20.91 13.91 -0.54
CA LEU A 266 21.87 14.24 -1.58
C LEU A 266 21.96 15.77 -1.70
N VAL A 267 23.18 16.31 -1.78
CA VAL A 267 23.41 17.77 -1.83
C VAL A 267 24.36 18.09 -2.97
N HIS A 268 23.97 19.02 -3.84
CA HIS A 268 24.83 19.50 -4.91
C HIS A 268 26.11 20.17 -4.35
N ALA A 269 27.26 19.87 -4.92
CA ALA A 269 28.56 20.34 -4.44
C ALA A 269 28.66 21.86 -4.30
N ASP A 270 28.08 22.62 -5.24
CA ASP A 270 28.17 24.08 -5.28
C ASP A 270 27.52 24.76 -4.05
N ILE A 271 26.51 24.13 -3.43
CA ILE A 271 25.80 24.69 -2.26
C ILE A 271 26.12 23.97 -0.95
N ALA A 272 26.86 22.86 -1.02
CA ALA A 272 27.13 22.01 0.15
C ALA A 272 27.79 22.78 1.29
N GLY A 273 28.75 23.66 0.98
CA GLY A 273 29.45 24.48 1.98
C GLY A 273 28.56 25.41 2.78
N GLU A 274 27.48 25.93 2.16
CA GLU A 274 26.52 26.83 2.83
C GLU A 274 25.33 26.04 3.45
N PHE A 275 24.83 25.05 2.76
CA PHE A 275 23.62 24.31 3.15
C PHE A 275 23.87 23.33 4.30
N LEU A 276 24.96 22.52 4.22
CA LEU A 276 25.20 21.44 5.18
C LEU A 276 25.29 21.91 6.64
N PRO A 277 26.00 23.03 6.99
CA PRO A 277 26.00 23.51 8.38
C PRO A 277 24.62 23.90 8.89
N LYS A 278 23.76 24.49 8.03
CA LYS A 278 22.40 24.90 8.38
C LYS A 278 21.52 23.69 8.67
N ILE A 279 21.50 22.72 7.75
CA ILE A 279 20.67 21.51 7.89
C ILE A 279 21.16 20.62 9.03
N ALA A 280 22.46 20.48 9.24
CA ALA A 280 23.00 19.72 10.35
C ALA A 280 22.55 20.27 11.70
N THR A 281 22.61 21.60 11.88
CA THR A 281 22.12 22.27 13.09
C THR A 281 20.63 21.99 13.33
N ALA A 282 19.80 22.08 12.28
CA ALA A 282 18.37 21.85 12.37
C ALA A 282 18.04 20.39 12.71
N LEU A 283 18.68 19.41 12.05
CA LEU A 283 18.45 17.99 12.30
C LEU A 283 18.96 17.53 13.66
N GLN A 284 20.11 18.03 14.11
CA GLN A 284 20.67 17.75 15.44
C GLN A 284 19.77 18.29 16.57
N ALA A 285 19.11 19.43 16.37
CA ALA A 285 18.09 19.93 17.31
C ALA A 285 16.91 18.95 17.50
N HIS A 286 16.66 18.08 16.52
CA HIS A 286 15.70 16.98 16.57
C HIS A 286 16.34 15.62 16.90
N HIS A 287 17.57 15.61 17.40
CA HIS A 287 18.32 14.40 17.79
C HIS A 287 18.57 13.42 16.63
N VAL A 288 18.66 13.89 15.40
CA VAL A 288 19.02 13.07 14.25
C VAL A 288 20.51 12.79 14.23
N GLU A 289 20.91 11.52 14.21
CA GLU A 289 22.28 11.10 13.94
C GLU A 289 22.58 11.31 12.45
N LEU A 290 23.70 11.97 12.15
CA LEU A 290 24.12 12.23 10.78
C LEU A 290 25.30 11.34 10.40
N ARG A 291 25.22 10.70 9.21
CA ARG A 291 26.28 9.91 8.61
C ARG A 291 26.63 10.52 7.25
N GLY A 292 27.87 10.91 7.06
CA GLY A 292 28.31 11.61 5.85
C GLY A 292 29.36 10.89 5.04
N ASP A 293 29.35 11.10 3.72
CA ASP A 293 30.48 10.73 2.87
C ASP A 293 31.74 11.54 3.23
N GLU A 294 32.87 11.20 2.62
CA GLU A 294 34.17 11.87 2.90
C GLU A 294 34.11 13.38 2.66
N ARG A 295 33.27 13.85 1.73
CA ARG A 295 33.13 15.28 1.38
C ARG A 295 32.30 16.01 2.44
N SER A 296 31.21 15.39 2.88
CA SER A 296 30.32 15.92 3.94
C SER A 296 31.06 16.04 5.28
N ILE A 297 31.90 15.05 5.64
CA ILE A 297 32.70 15.05 6.87
C ILE A 297 33.70 16.22 6.88
N LYS A 298 34.29 16.58 5.73
CA LYS A 298 35.19 17.73 5.64
C LYS A 298 34.50 19.06 5.95
N ILE A 299 33.19 19.14 5.80
CA ILE A 299 32.38 20.33 6.10
C ILE A 299 31.84 20.27 7.52
N LEU A 300 31.32 19.13 7.95
CA LEU A 300 30.56 18.98 9.21
C LEU A 300 31.40 18.49 10.40
N HIS A 301 32.59 17.94 10.20
CA HIS A 301 33.61 17.50 11.16
C HIS A 301 33.17 16.60 12.33
N GLN A 302 31.91 16.61 12.78
CA GLN A 302 31.41 15.91 13.98
C GLN A 302 30.27 14.94 13.65
N ILE A 303 30.29 14.36 12.47
CA ILE A 303 29.31 13.35 12.06
C ILE A 303 30.00 11.99 11.84
N THR A 304 29.24 10.91 11.89
CA THR A 304 29.72 9.55 11.64
C THR A 304 30.08 9.38 10.15
N ASN A 305 31.10 8.60 9.85
CA ASN A 305 31.43 8.26 8.47
C ASN A 305 30.38 7.28 7.90
N ALA A 306 29.78 7.65 6.76
CA ALA A 306 28.90 6.76 6.02
C ALA A 306 29.71 5.68 5.29
N THR A 307 29.16 4.48 5.22
CA THR A 307 29.69 3.35 4.47
C THR A 307 28.77 3.03 3.30
N GLU A 308 29.18 2.16 2.41
CA GLU A 308 28.32 1.73 1.28
C GLU A 308 26.98 1.14 1.74
N GLN A 309 26.99 0.45 2.90
CA GLN A 309 25.79 -0.11 3.49
C GLN A 309 24.77 0.96 3.92
N ASP A 310 25.21 2.17 4.23
CA ASP A 310 24.31 3.26 4.65
C ASP A 310 23.38 3.70 3.51
N TRP A 311 23.85 3.60 2.24
CA TRP A 311 23.04 3.93 1.07
C TRP A 311 21.90 2.93 0.79
N GLU A 312 22.07 1.68 1.26
CA GLU A 312 21.11 0.58 1.11
C GLU A 312 20.26 0.35 2.37
N THR A 313 20.35 1.23 3.38
CA THR A 313 19.73 1.01 4.68
C THR A 313 18.49 1.85 4.88
N GLU A 314 17.35 1.20 5.17
CA GLU A 314 16.19 1.84 5.80
C GLU A 314 16.40 1.83 7.31
N TYR A 315 16.80 2.96 7.88
CA TYR A 315 17.05 3.08 9.32
C TYR A 315 15.77 3.01 10.14
N SER A 316 14.67 3.55 9.59
CA SER A 316 13.38 3.67 10.32
C SER A 316 13.52 4.38 11.67
N ASP A 317 14.54 5.22 11.84
CA ASP A 317 14.91 5.92 13.07
C ASP A 317 15.44 7.32 12.76
N LEU A 318 15.78 8.10 13.77
CA LEU A 318 16.39 9.43 13.65
C LEU A 318 17.87 9.32 13.23
N ILE A 319 18.12 8.70 12.09
CA ILE A 319 19.44 8.57 11.44
C ILE A 319 19.26 8.99 9.98
N LEU A 320 20.20 9.79 9.44
CA LEU A 320 20.18 10.27 8.07
C LEU A 320 21.56 10.18 7.45
N ALA A 321 21.68 9.52 6.28
CA ALA A 321 22.88 9.52 5.47
C ALA A 321 22.94 10.79 4.61
N ILE A 322 24.14 11.36 4.39
CA ILE A 322 24.38 12.58 3.60
C ILE A 322 25.47 12.30 2.58
N LYS A 323 25.21 12.62 1.31
CA LYS A 323 26.19 12.49 0.22
C LYS A 323 26.22 13.76 -0.62
N ILE A 324 27.42 14.23 -0.95
CA ILE A 324 27.62 15.33 -1.89
C ILE A 324 27.76 14.75 -3.29
N VAL A 325 26.99 15.30 -4.24
CA VAL A 325 27.00 14.93 -5.66
C VAL A 325 27.39 16.12 -6.52
N ASP A 326 27.98 15.87 -7.70
CA ASP A 326 28.51 16.94 -8.55
C ASP A 326 27.50 17.43 -9.59
N SER A 327 26.42 16.67 -9.81
CA SER A 327 25.40 17.00 -10.82
C SER A 327 24.03 16.43 -10.46
N LEU A 328 23.00 16.90 -11.17
CA LEU A 328 21.65 16.33 -11.14
C LEU A 328 21.68 14.87 -11.63
N GLU A 329 22.47 14.57 -12.65
CA GLU A 329 22.62 13.24 -13.22
C GLU A 329 23.22 12.25 -12.21
N ASP A 330 24.20 12.68 -11.41
CA ASP A 330 24.76 11.85 -10.33
C ASP A 330 23.76 11.58 -9.23
N ALA A 331 22.93 12.58 -8.88
CA ALA A 331 21.84 12.39 -7.92
C ALA A 331 20.82 11.38 -8.43
N ILE A 332 20.38 11.50 -9.68
CA ILE A 332 19.43 10.57 -10.31
C ILE A 332 20.03 9.16 -10.40
N ALA A 333 21.30 9.03 -10.77
CA ALA A 333 21.98 7.74 -10.83
C ALA A 333 22.01 7.06 -9.45
N HIS A 334 22.40 7.80 -8.41
CA HIS A 334 22.40 7.30 -7.04
C HIS A 334 21.01 6.85 -6.57
N ILE A 335 20.00 7.67 -6.80
CA ILE A 335 18.62 7.34 -6.42
C ILE A 335 18.10 6.08 -7.14
N ASN A 336 18.37 5.97 -8.45
CA ASN A 336 17.92 4.81 -9.22
C ASN A 336 18.68 3.53 -8.87
N GLU A 337 19.91 3.62 -8.34
CA GLU A 337 20.70 2.50 -7.87
C GLU A 337 20.31 2.02 -6.48
N TYR A 338 20.28 2.93 -5.50
CA TYR A 338 20.10 2.60 -4.08
C TYR A 338 18.66 2.75 -3.58
N GLY A 339 17.83 3.56 -4.26
CA GLY A 339 16.46 3.82 -3.86
C GLY A 339 15.57 2.59 -3.98
N SER A 340 14.63 2.47 -3.05
CA SER A 340 13.63 1.39 -3.03
C SER A 340 12.47 1.61 -4.01
N ARG A 341 12.53 2.64 -4.85
CA ARG A 341 11.47 3.08 -5.77
C ARG A 341 10.20 3.53 -5.05
N HIS A 342 10.34 4.00 -3.83
CA HIS A 342 9.21 4.41 -3.01
C HIS A 342 8.85 5.87 -3.28
N THR A 343 9.57 6.81 -2.69
CA THR A 343 9.26 8.25 -2.82
C THR A 343 10.55 9.07 -2.80
N GLU A 344 10.75 9.87 -3.83
CA GLU A 344 11.95 10.66 -4.03
C GLU A 344 11.57 12.13 -4.24
N ALA A 345 12.41 13.06 -3.81
CA ALA A 345 12.15 14.48 -3.98
C ALA A 345 13.37 15.28 -4.41
N ILE A 346 13.14 16.34 -5.20
CA ILE A 346 14.10 17.38 -5.50
C ILE A 346 13.66 18.71 -4.90
N VAL A 347 14.61 19.48 -4.37
CA VAL A 347 14.40 20.89 -4.00
C VAL A 347 15.21 21.75 -4.92
N THR A 348 14.54 22.53 -5.78
CA THR A 348 15.16 23.41 -6.78
C THR A 348 14.21 24.50 -7.23
N GLU A 349 14.72 25.67 -7.61
CA GLU A 349 13.97 26.71 -8.31
C GLU A 349 14.19 26.65 -9.83
N ASP A 350 15.08 25.75 -10.32
CA ASP A 350 15.24 25.48 -11.74
C ASP A 350 14.20 24.47 -12.23
N LEU A 351 13.22 24.96 -12.99
CA LEU A 351 12.13 24.13 -13.52
C LEU A 351 12.62 23.06 -14.51
N ALA A 352 13.69 23.31 -15.25
CA ALA A 352 14.24 22.34 -16.19
C ALA A 352 14.91 21.17 -15.43
N ALA A 353 15.62 21.48 -14.34
CA ALA A 353 16.17 20.47 -13.44
C ALA A 353 15.03 19.67 -12.77
N ALA A 354 13.95 20.33 -12.33
CA ALA A 354 12.79 19.66 -11.76
C ALA A 354 12.12 18.71 -12.76
N GLU A 355 11.84 19.15 -14.00
CA GLU A 355 11.25 18.30 -15.05
C GLU A 355 12.13 17.08 -15.37
N THR A 356 13.45 17.29 -15.45
CA THR A 356 14.41 16.20 -15.69
C THR A 356 14.38 15.18 -14.57
N PHE A 357 14.39 15.63 -13.31
CA PHE A 357 14.31 14.75 -12.14
C PHE A 357 12.97 13.98 -12.10
N LEU A 358 11.85 14.69 -12.28
CA LEU A 358 10.51 14.07 -12.30
C LEU A 358 10.37 13.02 -13.42
N GLY A 359 11.05 13.20 -14.54
CA GLY A 359 11.00 12.30 -15.69
C GLY A 359 11.94 11.09 -15.59
N LEU A 360 13.11 11.23 -14.97
CA LEU A 360 14.15 10.20 -14.99
C LEU A 360 14.27 9.37 -13.71
N VAL A 361 13.73 9.85 -12.58
CA VAL A 361 13.71 9.09 -11.33
C VAL A 361 12.61 8.04 -11.37
N ASN A 362 13.00 6.79 -11.16
CA ASN A 362 12.08 5.65 -11.20
C ASN A 362 11.54 5.32 -9.80
N ALA A 363 10.56 6.07 -9.33
CA ALA A 363 9.89 5.84 -8.05
C ALA A 363 8.36 5.88 -8.16
N ALA A 364 7.66 5.41 -7.15
CA ALA A 364 6.20 5.45 -7.06
C ALA A 364 5.69 6.88 -6.84
N GLY A 365 6.43 7.70 -6.09
CA GLY A 365 6.22 9.12 -5.94
C GLY A 365 7.49 9.88 -6.28
N VAL A 366 7.42 10.89 -7.15
CA VAL A 366 8.55 11.79 -7.47
C VAL A 366 8.06 13.22 -7.31
N TYR A 367 8.72 13.97 -6.43
CA TYR A 367 8.22 15.24 -5.94
C TYR A 367 9.16 16.41 -6.22
N HIS A 368 8.59 17.57 -6.36
CA HIS A 368 9.29 18.83 -6.49
C HIS A 368 8.88 19.79 -5.38
N ASN A 369 9.84 20.29 -4.62
CA ASN A 369 9.67 21.29 -3.55
C ASN A 369 8.63 20.90 -2.48
N CYS A 370 8.53 19.63 -2.11
CA CYS A 370 7.70 19.17 -1.01
C CYS A 370 8.28 17.91 -0.32
N SER A 371 7.82 17.66 0.90
CA SER A 371 8.26 16.53 1.71
C SER A 371 7.80 15.18 1.14
N THR A 372 8.67 14.17 1.20
CA THR A 372 8.32 12.78 0.86
C THR A 372 7.19 12.22 1.74
N ARG A 373 6.96 12.82 2.92
CA ARG A 373 5.89 12.45 3.84
C ARG A 373 4.47 12.64 3.28
N PHE A 374 4.31 13.33 2.16
CA PHE A 374 3.03 13.39 1.44
C PHE A 374 2.62 12.08 0.77
N ALA A 375 3.50 11.10 0.60
CA ALA A 375 3.20 9.81 -0.01
C ALA A 375 2.29 8.95 0.87
N ASP A 376 1.01 9.28 0.92
CA ASP A 376 0.01 8.69 1.80
C ASP A 376 -1.36 8.82 1.12
N GLY A 377 -2.14 7.74 1.09
CA GLY A 377 -3.42 7.72 0.39
C GLY A 377 -4.42 8.73 0.94
N PHE A 378 -4.40 8.98 2.26
CA PHE A 378 -5.27 9.98 2.87
C PHE A 378 -4.87 11.41 2.45
N ARG A 379 -3.55 11.71 2.44
CA ARG A 379 -3.02 13.00 1.99
C ARG A 379 -3.22 13.24 0.50
N TYR A 380 -3.22 12.18 -0.32
CA TYR A 380 -3.56 12.26 -1.75
C TYR A 380 -5.06 12.42 -2.01
N GLY A 381 -5.91 12.32 -1.00
CA GLY A 381 -7.35 12.36 -1.15
C GLY A 381 -7.97 11.05 -1.68
N PHE A 382 -7.21 9.95 -1.67
CA PHE A 382 -7.71 8.63 -2.06
C PHE A 382 -8.47 7.93 -0.93
N GLY A 383 -8.45 8.51 0.28
CA GLY A 383 -9.00 7.93 1.48
C GLY A 383 -8.09 6.88 2.10
N ALA A 384 -8.69 5.81 2.62
CA ALA A 384 -7.94 4.72 3.23
C ALA A 384 -7.11 3.94 2.18
N GLU A 385 -5.99 3.38 2.61
CA GLU A 385 -5.13 2.54 1.78
C GLU A 385 -4.88 1.17 2.43
N VAL A 386 -4.69 0.15 1.61
CA VAL A 386 -4.29 -1.18 2.07
C VAL A 386 -2.78 -1.29 2.26
N GLY A 387 -2.02 -0.38 1.68
CA GLY A 387 -0.55 -0.31 1.73
C GLY A 387 0.01 0.53 0.61
N ILE A 388 1.35 0.59 0.54
CA ILE A 388 2.09 1.25 -0.53
C ILE A 388 2.82 0.18 -1.34
N SER A 389 2.81 0.31 -2.66
CA SER A 389 3.51 -0.59 -3.58
C SER A 389 4.59 0.17 -4.35
N THR A 390 5.79 -0.42 -4.41
CA THR A 390 6.91 0.12 -5.20
C THR A 390 7.14 -0.66 -6.50
N GLN A 391 6.25 -1.59 -6.83
CA GLN A 391 6.35 -2.42 -8.03
C GLN A 391 6.18 -1.58 -9.30
N GLN A 392 6.74 -2.06 -10.41
CA GLN A 392 6.49 -1.46 -11.73
C GLN A 392 5.11 -1.83 -12.29
N MET A 393 4.65 -3.05 -11.99
CA MET A 393 3.29 -3.47 -12.36
C MET A 393 2.27 -2.77 -11.46
N PRO A 394 1.16 -2.24 -12.01
CA PRO A 394 0.11 -1.64 -11.20
C PRO A 394 -0.52 -2.64 -10.22
N PRO A 395 -1.01 -2.17 -9.04
CA PRO A 395 -0.99 -0.78 -8.61
C PRO A 395 0.38 -0.34 -8.05
N ARG A 396 0.68 0.95 -8.11
CA ARG A 396 1.92 1.55 -7.64
C ARG A 396 1.62 2.79 -6.78
N GLY A 397 2.45 3.05 -5.76
CA GLY A 397 2.23 4.12 -4.78
C GLY A 397 1.22 3.71 -3.69
N PRO A 398 0.59 4.66 -3.01
CA PRO A 398 -0.48 4.41 -2.06
C PRO A 398 -1.67 3.70 -2.72
N VAL A 399 -2.01 2.51 -2.22
CA VAL A 399 -2.99 1.62 -2.83
C VAL A 399 -4.33 1.74 -2.10
N GLY A 400 -5.22 2.54 -2.64
CA GLY A 400 -6.62 2.67 -2.22
C GLY A 400 -7.55 1.76 -3.05
N LEU A 401 -8.83 2.17 -3.16
CA LEU A 401 -9.87 1.40 -3.85
C LEU A 401 -9.52 1.04 -5.29
N GLU A 402 -8.94 1.99 -6.05
CA GLU A 402 -8.61 1.78 -7.47
C GLU A 402 -7.49 0.75 -7.67
N GLY A 403 -6.63 0.55 -6.67
CA GLY A 403 -5.60 -0.49 -6.70
C GLY A 403 -6.12 -1.90 -6.39
N LEU A 404 -7.37 -2.03 -5.95
CA LEU A 404 -8.01 -3.31 -5.64
C LEU A 404 -8.96 -3.79 -6.74
N ILE A 405 -8.88 -3.17 -7.91
CA ILE A 405 -9.65 -3.55 -9.09
C ILE A 405 -8.75 -3.85 -10.28
N THR A 406 -9.33 -4.56 -11.24
CA THR A 406 -8.77 -4.76 -12.57
C THR A 406 -9.83 -4.43 -13.62
N TYR A 407 -9.70 -4.93 -14.83
CA TYR A 407 -10.71 -4.77 -15.86
C TYR A 407 -10.94 -6.07 -16.61
N LYS A 408 -12.10 -6.16 -17.25
CA LYS A 408 -12.42 -7.21 -18.24
C LYS A 408 -12.97 -6.60 -19.50
N TYR A 409 -12.79 -7.33 -20.61
CA TYR A 409 -13.42 -6.96 -21.85
C TYR A 409 -14.78 -7.65 -21.96
N GLN A 410 -15.80 -6.89 -22.41
CA GLN A 410 -17.11 -7.37 -22.79
C GLN A 410 -17.32 -7.04 -24.25
N MET A 411 -17.70 -8.03 -25.04
CA MET A 411 -17.99 -7.85 -26.45
C MET A 411 -19.41 -8.33 -26.74
N THR A 412 -20.18 -7.48 -27.42
CA THR A 412 -21.54 -7.79 -27.85
C THR A 412 -21.59 -7.69 -29.36
N GLY A 413 -22.12 -8.72 -30.00
CA GLY A 413 -22.26 -8.79 -31.45
C GLY A 413 -23.56 -9.51 -31.83
N ASP A 414 -23.82 -9.59 -33.13
CA ASP A 414 -24.96 -10.30 -33.72
C ASP A 414 -24.46 -11.26 -34.78
N GLY A 415 -23.90 -12.41 -34.34
CA GLY A 415 -23.38 -13.45 -35.20
C GLY A 415 -22.05 -13.14 -35.91
N HIS A 416 -21.29 -12.13 -35.46
CA HIS A 416 -19.98 -11.79 -36.03
C HIS A 416 -18.97 -12.92 -35.84
N ILE A 417 -18.21 -13.23 -36.89
CA ILE A 417 -17.18 -14.27 -36.88
C ILE A 417 -15.85 -13.72 -37.39
N VAL A 418 -14.74 -14.19 -36.85
CA VAL A 418 -13.39 -13.71 -37.17
C VAL A 418 -13.01 -13.95 -38.65
N THR A 419 -13.51 -15.02 -39.24
CA THR A 419 -13.23 -15.34 -40.64
C THR A 419 -13.70 -14.26 -41.63
N THR A 420 -14.70 -13.46 -41.30
CA THR A 420 -15.13 -12.28 -42.08
C THR A 420 -14.04 -11.23 -42.23
N TYR A 421 -13.10 -11.18 -41.26
CA TYR A 421 -12.04 -10.18 -41.16
C TYR A 421 -10.65 -10.75 -41.48
N THR A 422 -10.59 -11.95 -42.12
CA THR A 422 -9.35 -12.62 -42.47
C THR A 422 -9.37 -13.06 -43.94
N GLY A 423 -8.16 -13.20 -44.53
CA GLY A 423 -8.00 -13.69 -45.94
C GLY A 423 -8.06 -12.58 -46.99
N ALA A 424 -8.07 -12.99 -48.27
CA ALA A 424 -7.95 -12.07 -49.40
C ALA A 424 -9.14 -11.09 -49.57
N ASN A 425 -10.32 -11.46 -49.05
CA ASN A 425 -11.54 -10.64 -49.10
C ASN A 425 -11.97 -10.16 -47.69
N ALA A 426 -11.02 -9.98 -46.80
CA ALA A 426 -11.30 -9.55 -45.43
C ALA A 426 -12.02 -8.18 -45.38
N LYS A 427 -13.10 -8.11 -44.60
CA LYS A 427 -13.73 -6.85 -44.24
C LYS A 427 -12.79 -6.08 -43.31
N SER A 428 -12.71 -4.77 -43.48
CA SER A 428 -11.97 -3.89 -42.56
C SER A 428 -12.78 -3.60 -41.31
N PHE A 429 -12.10 -3.50 -40.16
CA PHE A 429 -12.69 -2.98 -38.93
C PHE A 429 -12.91 -1.46 -39.01
N THR A 430 -13.92 -0.93 -38.33
CA THR A 430 -14.18 0.51 -38.24
C THR A 430 -13.45 1.17 -37.07
N HIS A 431 -13.28 0.45 -35.95
CA HIS A 431 -12.61 0.92 -34.71
C HIS A 431 -13.06 2.30 -34.26
N ARG A 432 -14.37 2.55 -34.26
CA ARG A 432 -14.95 3.82 -33.85
C ARG A 432 -15.15 3.88 -32.34
N ASP A 433 -14.49 4.81 -31.64
CA ASP A 433 -14.78 5.07 -30.23
C ASP A 433 -16.19 5.65 -30.07
N LEU A 434 -16.91 5.14 -29.09
CA LEU A 434 -18.23 5.58 -28.67
C LEU A 434 -18.08 6.29 -27.33
N ASP A 435 -18.72 7.46 -27.21
CA ASP A 435 -18.70 8.28 -25.99
C ASP A 435 -19.39 7.59 -24.79
#